data_567a5607d612bd090e0e51832d1078de
#
_entry.id   567a5607d612bd090e0e51832d1078de
#
_cell.length_a   1.000
_cell.length_b   1.000
_cell.length_c   1.000
_cell.angle_alpha   90.00
_cell.angle_beta   90.00
_cell.angle_gamma   90.00
#
_symmetry.space_group_name_H-M   'P 1'
#
loop_
_entity.id
_entity.type
_entity.pdbx_description
1 polymer ?
#
loop_
_entity_poly.entity_id
_entity_poly.type
_entity_poly.pdbx_seq_one_letter_code
_entity_poly.pdbx_strand_id
1 'polypeptide(L)'
;MRGEQHRLTIIGDVGVDLVLGPISGWPRVGTETLVERSELRAGGSAANAALAVSYLGGHSQLLSAVGNDEPGAWLDGQLRTLGASLSVCDAPTTLSVGLIHSCGERTFFTTRGHLDAFSYEMLRPRLPPAAPGNSIALLSGVFLTPVLRASYSLLIRELHSLGYRVALDTNWPPQDWTGALRAEVATWVSASDHLLLNELEVRSLADMADLDAAIARLTPMLKRGATLAVKTGARGAIGAQDGERCECAAPQAIIFDTVGAGDSFNAGYLLARLDGAGLAESLAAGCRSASAIIARFPRRAIAAGGLSALRARLPLGALEPV
;
A
#
# COMPACT_ATOMS: atom_id res chain seq x y z
N MET A 1 -8.88 29.47 6.03
CA MET A 1 -8.72 28.25 6.84
C MET A 1 -7.36 27.67 6.47
N ARG A 2 -6.40 27.58 7.39
CA ARG A 2 -5.15 26.84 7.16
C ARG A 2 -5.57 25.37 7.14
N GLY A 3 -5.48 24.69 5.98
CA GLY A 3 -5.78 23.27 5.88
C GLY A 3 -4.98 22.47 6.90
N GLU A 4 -5.58 21.47 7.51
CA GLU A 4 -4.85 20.54 8.37
C GLU A 4 -3.66 19.99 7.59
N GLN A 5 -2.45 20.21 8.10
CA GLN A 5 -1.24 19.70 7.48
C GLN A 5 -1.09 18.24 7.88
N HIS A 6 -1.32 17.35 6.93
CA HIS A 6 -1.13 15.92 7.15
C HIS A 6 0.36 15.58 7.13
N ARG A 7 0.83 14.84 8.14
CA ARG A 7 2.21 14.32 8.18
C ARG A 7 2.44 13.12 7.26
N LEU A 8 1.36 12.49 6.80
CA LEU A 8 1.38 11.38 5.84
C LEU A 8 0.63 11.76 4.57
N THR A 9 1.34 11.76 3.45
CA THR A 9 0.74 11.89 2.12
C THR A 9 0.89 10.55 1.39
N ILE A 10 -0.17 10.04 0.78
CA ILE A 10 -0.20 8.79 0.05
C ILE A 10 -0.49 9.11 -1.41
N ILE A 11 0.35 8.64 -2.31
CA ILE A 11 0.26 8.92 -3.75
C ILE A 11 0.28 7.58 -4.48
N GLY A 12 -0.68 7.36 -5.37
CA GLY A 12 -0.69 6.14 -6.17
C GLY A 12 -2.04 5.76 -6.73
N ASP A 13 -2.23 4.47 -6.92
CA ASP A 13 -3.42 3.91 -7.55
C ASP A 13 -4.63 3.88 -6.62
N VAL A 14 -5.77 4.25 -7.18
CA VAL A 14 -7.09 3.96 -6.60
C VAL A 14 -7.97 3.33 -7.70
N GLY A 15 -8.90 2.49 -7.33
CA GLY A 15 -9.79 1.83 -8.28
C GLY A 15 -11.02 1.27 -7.59
N VAL A 16 -11.91 0.68 -8.38
CA VAL A 16 -13.06 -0.05 -7.85
C VAL A 16 -12.76 -1.53 -7.89
N ASP A 17 -12.81 -2.20 -6.74
CA ASP A 17 -12.66 -3.65 -6.64
C ASP A 17 -14.03 -4.31 -6.49
N LEU A 18 -14.34 -5.26 -7.37
CA LEU A 18 -15.42 -6.23 -7.19
C LEU A 18 -14.80 -7.58 -6.80
N VAL A 19 -14.93 -7.94 -5.54
CA VAL A 19 -14.37 -9.18 -5.01
C VAL A 19 -15.47 -10.25 -4.94
N LEU A 20 -15.22 -11.39 -5.57
CA LEU A 20 -16.14 -12.52 -5.69
C LEU A 20 -15.53 -13.79 -5.09
N GLY A 21 -16.36 -14.70 -4.57
CA GLY A 21 -15.89 -16.02 -4.17
C GLY A 21 -16.60 -16.61 -2.93
N PRO A 22 -16.07 -17.70 -2.37
CA PRO A 22 -14.96 -18.50 -2.94
C PRO A 22 -15.37 -19.30 -4.19
N ILE A 23 -14.39 -19.58 -5.06
CA ILE A 23 -14.56 -20.48 -6.20
C ILE A 23 -13.63 -21.70 -6.07
N SER A 24 -14.13 -22.87 -6.50
CA SER A 24 -13.36 -24.12 -6.53
C SER A 24 -12.88 -24.40 -7.95
N GLY A 25 -11.63 -24.03 -8.23
CA GLY A 25 -11.05 -24.12 -9.58
C GLY A 25 -11.58 -23.06 -10.55
N TRP A 26 -11.18 -23.16 -11.81
CA TRP A 26 -11.63 -22.25 -12.85
C TRP A 26 -12.98 -22.65 -13.41
N PRO A 27 -13.92 -21.70 -13.61
CA PRO A 27 -15.19 -21.96 -14.26
C PRO A 27 -14.99 -22.52 -15.68
N ARG A 28 -15.87 -23.40 -16.09
CA ARG A 28 -15.89 -23.92 -17.46
C ARG A 28 -16.38 -22.82 -18.41
N VAL A 29 -15.68 -22.60 -19.51
CA VAL A 29 -16.08 -21.62 -20.53
C VAL A 29 -17.50 -21.90 -21.02
N GLY A 30 -18.32 -20.85 -21.13
CA GLY A 30 -19.73 -20.94 -21.58
C GLY A 30 -20.71 -21.37 -20.50
N THR A 31 -20.31 -21.39 -19.22
CA THR A 31 -21.20 -21.71 -18.09
C THR A 31 -21.32 -20.58 -17.10
N GLU A 32 -22.40 -20.58 -16.32
CA GLU A 32 -22.58 -19.68 -15.17
C GLU A 32 -22.07 -20.36 -13.89
N THR A 33 -21.45 -19.59 -13.02
CA THR A 33 -21.00 -20.04 -11.71
C THR A 33 -21.57 -19.12 -10.65
N LEU A 34 -22.35 -19.69 -9.74
CA LEU A 34 -22.86 -18.96 -8.58
C LEU A 34 -21.78 -18.89 -7.50
N VAL A 35 -21.60 -17.70 -6.93
CA VAL A 35 -20.64 -17.46 -5.83
C VAL A 35 -21.42 -17.06 -4.58
N GLU A 36 -20.89 -17.43 -3.41
CA GLU A 36 -21.55 -17.17 -2.12
C GLU A 36 -21.42 -15.72 -1.68
N ARG A 37 -20.39 -15.00 -2.20
CA ARG A 37 -20.07 -13.66 -1.72
C ARG A 37 -19.67 -12.75 -2.87
N SER A 38 -20.16 -11.51 -2.80
CA SER A 38 -19.68 -10.40 -3.61
C SER A 38 -19.50 -9.15 -2.74
N GLU A 39 -18.47 -8.37 -3.00
CA GLU A 39 -18.20 -7.11 -2.32
C GLU A 39 -17.67 -6.09 -3.32
N LEU A 40 -18.37 -4.94 -3.42
CA LEU A 40 -17.90 -3.76 -4.13
C LEU A 40 -17.23 -2.80 -3.13
N ARG A 41 -15.99 -2.44 -3.37
CA ARG A 41 -15.21 -1.59 -2.47
C ARG A 41 -14.24 -0.67 -3.21
N ALA A 42 -13.81 0.39 -2.55
CA ALA A 42 -12.65 1.14 -2.98
C ALA A 42 -11.41 0.22 -2.87
N GLY A 43 -10.62 0.17 -3.94
CA GLY A 43 -9.43 -0.64 -4.09
C GLY A 43 -8.26 0.20 -4.59
N GLY A 44 -7.16 -0.49 -4.92
CA GLY A 44 -5.86 0.11 -5.20
C GLY A 44 -4.99 0.22 -3.94
N SER A 45 -3.69 0.05 -4.09
CA SER A 45 -2.76 0.01 -2.95
C SER A 45 -2.75 1.31 -2.16
N ALA A 46 -2.80 2.45 -2.86
CA ALA A 46 -2.84 3.75 -2.20
C ALA A 46 -4.15 3.96 -1.43
N ALA A 47 -5.32 3.56 -1.98
CA ALA A 47 -6.59 3.65 -1.28
C ALA A 47 -6.62 2.71 -0.06
N ASN A 48 -6.14 1.47 -0.20
CA ASN A 48 -6.07 0.51 0.90
C ASN A 48 -5.18 1.03 2.04
N ALA A 49 -4.03 1.65 1.72
CA ALA A 49 -3.16 2.26 2.73
C ALA A 49 -3.87 3.42 3.45
N ALA A 50 -4.57 4.31 2.72
CA ALA A 50 -5.31 5.42 3.32
C ALA A 50 -6.47 4.94 4.21
N LEU A 51 -7.21 3.92 3.77
CA LEU A 51 -8.23 3.25 4.57
C LEU A 51 -7.63 2.66 5.85
N ALA A 52 -6.50 1.95 5.75
CA ALA A 52 -5.82 1.38 6.90
C ALA A 52 -5.36 2.44 7.89
N VAL A 53 -4.80 3.57 7.41
CA VAL A 53 -4.45 4.73 8.25
C VAL A 53 -5.66 5.24 9.01
N SER A 54 -6.81 5.40 8.33
CA SER A 54 -8.06 5.83 8.96
C SER A 54 -8.55 4.82 10.01
N TYR A 55 -8.49 3.51 9.72
CA TYR A 55 -8.84 2.47 10.70
C TYR A 55 -7.97 2.49 11.96
N LEU A 56 -6.71 2.87 11.80
CA LEU A 56 -5.76 3.01 12.92
C LEU A 56 -5.93 4.34 13.68
N GLY A 57 -6.93 5.16 13.31
CA GLY A 57 -7.17 6.47 13.92
C GLY A 57 -6.14 7.52 13.52
N GLY A 58 -5.36 7.27 12.45
CA GLY A 58 -4.45 8.23 11.86
C GLY A 58 -5.13 9.10 10.80
N HIS A 59 -4.41 10.09 10.30
CA HIS A 59 -4.82 10.96 9.21
C HIS A 59 -3.78 10.93 8.10
N SER A 60 -4.26 10.88 6.86
CA SER A 60 -3.43 11.00 5.67
C SER A 60 -4.11 11.86 4.63
N GLN A 61 -3.32 12.43 3.73
CA GLN A 61 -3.82 12.98 2.48
C GLN A 61 -3.60 11.94 1.38
N LEU A 62 -4.65 11.56 0.66
CA LEU A 62 -4.57 10.67 -0.49
C LEU A 62 -4.62 11.49 -1.78
N LEU A 63 -3.59 11.35 -2.62
CA LEU A 63 -3.49 12.00 -3.93
C LEU A 63 -3.51 10.93 -5.02
N SER A 64 -4.51 11.00 -5.91
CA SER A 64 -4.68 10.05 -7.00
C SER A 64 -5.58 10.65 -8.11
N ALA A 65 -6.14 9.77 -8.94
CA ALA A 65 -7.10 10.13 -9.97
C ALA A 65 -8.30 9.19 -9.98
N VAL A 66 -9.38 9.61 -10.65
CA VAL A 66 -10.57 8.81 -10.97
C VAL A 66 -11.01 9.07 -12.39
N GLY A 67 -11.81 8.19 -12.97
CA GLY A 67 -12.46 8.43 -14.26
C GLY A 67 -13.62 9.42 -14.16
N ASN A 68 -14.09 9.89 -15.33
CA ASN A 68 -15.22 10.81 -15.46
C ASN A 68 -16.56 10.07 -15.63
N ASP A 69 -16.71 8.91 -15.01
CA ASP A 69 -17.86 8.02 -15.09
C ASP A 69 -18.53 7.78 -13.72
N GLU A 70 -19.65 7.05 -13.70
CA GLU A 70 -20.37 6.73 -12.46
C GLU A 70 -19.52 5.98 -11.44
N PRO A 71 -18.72 4.94 -11.81
CA PRO A 71 -17.78 4.32 -10.88
C PRO A 71 -16.76 5.30 -10.29
N GLY A 72 -16.29 6.28 -11.07
CA GLY A 72 -15.38 7.33 -10.60
C GLY A 72 -16.04 8.26 -9.58
N ALA A 73 -17.27 8.68 -9.83
CA ALA A 73 -18.06 9.48 -8.88
C ALA A 73 -18.33 8.71 -7.59
N TRP A 74 -18.64 7.42 -7.68
CA TRP A 74 -18.82 6.55 -6.51
C TRP A 74 -17.53 6.41 -5.72
N LEU A 75 -16.40 6.16 -6.39
CA LEU A 75 -15.07 6.01 -5.77
C LEU A 75 -14.63 7.30 -5.06
N ASP A 76 -14.81 8.48 -5.69
CA ASP A 76 -14.54 9.78 -5.07
C ASP A 76 -15.38 9.94 -3.79
N GLY A 77 -16.68 9.59 -3.84
CA GLY A 77 -17.55 9.63 -2.66
C GLY A 77 -17.07 8.73 -1.52
N GLN A 78 -16.55 7.54 -1.84
CA GLN A 78 -16.00 6.62 -0.82
C GLN A 78 -14.71 7.15 -0.18
N LEU A 79 -13.83 7.78 -0.96
CA LEU A 79 -12.51 8.20 -0.53
C LEU A 79 -12.47 9.60 0.06
N ARG A 80 -13.50 10.42 -0.17
CA ARG A 80 -13.56 11.82 0.27
C ARG A 80 -13.38 11.99 1.77
N THR A 81 -13.91 11.07 2.57
CA THR A 81 -13.80 11.09 4.04
C THR A 81 -12.38 10.77 4.55
N LEU A 82 -11.51 10.30 3.66
CA LEU A 82 -10.12 9.94 3.96
C LEU A 82 -9.13 11.07 3.61
N GLY A 83 -9.60 12.29 3.36
CA GLY A 83 -8.73 13.38 2.91
C GLY A 83 -8.25 13.22 1.47
N ALA A 84 -8.99 12.51 0.62
CA ALA A 84 -8.63 12.32 -0.77
C ALA A 84 -8.77 13.62 -1.57
N SER A 85 -7.75 13.89 -2.41
CA SER A 85 -7.76 14.90 -3.45
C SER A 85 -7.49 14.21 -4.80
N LEU A 86 -8.57 13.95 -5.53
CA LEU A 86 -8.55 13.14 -6.74
C LEU A 86 -8.63 14.03 -7.99
N SER A 87 -7.79 13.75 -8.97
CA SER A 87 -7.89 14.34 -10.30
C SER A 87 -8.90 13.56 -11.13
N VAL A 88 -9.68 14.24 -11.95
CA VAL A 88 -10.60 13.57 -12.87
C VAL A 88 -9.91 13.41 -14.22
N CYS A 89 -9.82 12.18 -14.71
CA CYS A 89 -9.31 11.84 -16.03
C CYS A 89 -10.46 11.65 -17.02
N ASP A 90 -10.26 12.07 -18.26
CA ASP A 90 -11.20 11.75 -19.36
C ASP A 90 -10.98 10.32 -19.83
N ALA A 91 -11.34 9.37 -18.97
CA ALA A 91 -11.18 7.93 -19.18
C ALA A 91 -12.13 7.18 -18.24
N PRO A 92 -12.50 5.92 -18.55
CA PRO A 92 -13.29 5.10 -17.64
C PRO A 92 -12.49 4.81 -16.36
N THR A 93 -13.19 4.62 -15.26
CA THR A 93 -12.56 4.24 -14.00
C THR A 93 -12.01 2.82 -14.07
N THR A 94 -10.80 2.62 -13.58
CA THR A 94 -10.19 1.30 -13.47
C THR A 94 -10.98 0.43 -12.51
N LEU A 95 -11.37 -0.75 -13.00
CA LEU A 95 -12.09 -1.78 -12.26
C LEU A 95 -11.20 -3.01 -12.12
N SER A 96 -11.16 -3.60 -10.93
CA SER A 96 -10.52 -4.88 -10.66
C SER A 96 -11.56 -5.89 -10.18
N VAL A 97 -11.68 -7.00 -10.89
CA VAL A 97 -12.46 -8.15 -10.42
C VAL A 97 -11.52 -9.13 -9.74
N GLY A 98 -11.68 -9.29 -8.45
CA GLY A 98 -10.91 -10.22 -7.63
C GLY A 98 -11.67 -11.51 -7.39
N LEU A 99 -11.14 -12.65 -7.81
CA LEU A 99 -11.66 -13.98 -7.50
C LEU A 99 -10.90 -14.57 -6.33
N ILE A 100 -11.61 -14.92 -5.25
CA ILE A 100 -11.04 -15.65 -4.12
C ILE A 100 -11.23 -17.13 -4.39
N HIS A 101 -10.14 -17.88 -4.37
CA HIS A 101 -10.15 -19.33 -4.52
C HIS A 101 -10.38 -20.01 -3.16
N SER A 102 -10.97 -21.21 -3.15
CA SER A 102 -11.21 -21.98 -1.93
C SER A 102 -9.92 -22.38 -1.18
N CYS A 103 -8.77 -22.35 -1.85
CA CYS A 103 -7.45 -22.52 -1.22
C CYS A 103 -6.93 -21.25 -0.51
N GLY A 104 -7.68 -20.12 -0.55
CA GLY A 104 -7.28 -18.85 0.04
C GLY A 104 -6.48 -17.94 -0.90
N GLU A 105 -6.05 -18.44 -2.07
CA GLU A 105 -5.39 -17.64 -3.09
C GLU A 105 -6.39 -16.77 -3.85
N ARG A 106 -5.89 -15.80 -4.59
CA ARG A 106 -6.70 -14.83 -5.33
C ARG A 106 -6.14 -14.54 -6.71
N THR A 107 -7.04 -14.23 -7.63
CA THR A 107 -6.71 -13.79 -9.00
C THR A 107 -7.45 -12.49 -9.29
N PHE A 108 -6.76 -11.52 -9.88
CA PHE A 108 -7.35 -10.25 -10.27
C PHE A 108 -7.37 -10.07 -11.77
N PHE A 109 -8.48 -9.50 -12.26
CA PHE A 109 -8.62 -9.00 -13.64
C PHE A 109 -8.84 -7.48 -13.54
N THR A 110 -7.87 -6.72 -13.96
CA THR A 110 -7.91 -5.25 -13.88
C THR A 110 -8.06 -4.65 -15.26
N THR A 111 -9.06 -3.77 -15.43
CA THR A 111 -9.26 -3.04 -16.68
C THR A 111 -8.27 -1.88 -16.78
N ARG A 112 -7.91 -1.53 -18.00
CA ARG A 112 -7.24 -0.24 -18.25
C ARG A 112 -8.26 0.88 -18.10
N GLY A 113 -7.76 2.06 -17.64
CA GLY A 113 -8.66 3.18 -17.41
C GLY A 113 -7.90 4.43 -16.95
N HIS A 114 -8.50 5.20 -16.06
CA HIS A 114 -7.97 6.48 -15.61
C HIS A 114 -6.54 6.40 -15.04
N LEU A 115 -6.12 5.25 -14.51
CA LEU A 115 -4.75 5.07 -14.01
C LEU A 115 -3.71 5.17 -15.13
N ASP A 116 -4.07 4.78 -16.36
CA ASP A 116 -3.19 4.94 -17.53
C ASP A 116 -3.02 6.42 -17.94
N ALA A 117 -3.92 7.31 -17.53
CA ALA A 117 -3.88 8.74 -17.83
C ALA A 117 -3.36 9.60 -16.66
N PHE A 118 -3.27 9.04 -15.45
CA PHE A 118 -2.81 9.77 -14.27
C PHE A 118 -1.35 10.18 -14.43
N SER A 119 -1.09 11.49 -14.48
CA SER A 119 0.22 12.06 -14.78
C SER A 119 0.78 12.90 -13.64
N TYR A 120 2.09 13.18 -13.73
CA TYR A 120 2.77 14.08 -12.82
C TYR A 120 2.21 15.51 -12.90
N GLU A 121 1.84 15.99 -14.08
CA GLU A 121 1.26 17.32 -14.32
C GLU A 121 -0.10 17.48 -13.61
N MET A 122 -0.88 16.41 -13.56
CA MET A 122 -2.15 16.39 -12.80
C MET A 122 -1.92 16.35 -11.30
N LEU A 123 -0.88 15.66 -10.84
CA LEU A 123 -0.54 15.48 -9.44
C LEU A 123 0.13 16.74 -8.85
N ARG A 124 1.10 17.32 -9.54
CA ARG A 124 1.99 18.37 -9.03
C ARG A 124 1.27 19.56 -8.40
N PRO A 125 0.20 20.15 -8.99
CA PRO A 125 -0.50 21.28 -8.38
C PRO A 125 -1.21 20.94 -7.06
N ARG A 126 -1.33 19.66 -6.73
CA ARG A 126 -2.00 19.14 -5.52
C ARG A 126 -1.04 18.72 -4.43
N LEU A 127 0.27 18.69 -4.71
CA LEU A 127 1.30 18.34 -3.73
C LEU A 127 1.38 19.43 -2.65
N PRO A 128 1.05 19.14 -1.39
CA PRO A 128 1.24 20.10 -0.32
C PRO A 128 2.70 20.16 0.11
N PRO A 129 3.16 21.25 0.71
CA PRO A 129 4.41 21.21 1.45
C PRO A 129 4.29 20.27 2.65
N ALA A 130 5.39 19.64 3.04
CA ALA A 130 5.42 18.79 4.22
C ALA A 130 5.04 19.58 5.48
N ALA A 131 4.30 18.95 6.38
CA ALA A 131 4.05 19.51 7.69
C ALA A 131 5.36 19.64 8.48
N PRO A 132 5.50 20.65 9.36
CA PRO A 132 6.68 20.79 10.20
C PRO A 132 6.97 19.51 11.00
N GLY A 133 8.24 19.15 11.08
CA GLY A 133 8.71 17.97 11.79
C GLY A 133 8.84 16.75 10.86
N ASN A 134 8.37 15.58 11.31
CA ASN A 134 8.54 14.32 10.58
C ASN A 134 7.36 14.09 9.65
N SER A 135 7.56 14.21 8.34
CA SER A 135 6.53 13.96 7.32
C SER A 135 7.01 12.92 6.31
N ILE A 136 6.11 12.04 5.89
CA ILE A 136 6.39 10.95 4.94
C ILE A 136 5.40 11.01 3.78
N ALA A 137 5.90 10.83 2.56
CA ALA A 137 5.10 10.56 1.37
C ALA A 137 5.26 9.09 0.98
N LEU A 138 4.16 8.33 0.96
CA LEU A 138 4.13 6.95 0.47
C LEU A 138 3.78 6.96 -1.03
N LEU A 139 4.65 6.38 -1.83
CA LEU A 139 4.40 6.06 -3.24
C LEU A 139 4.01 4.58 -3.34
N SER A 140 2.81 4.27 -3.87
CA SER A 140 2.30 2.91 -3.96
C SER A 140 1.52 2.68 -5.26
N GLY A 141 1.48 1.43 -5.78
CA GLY A 141 0.78 1.11 -7.03
C GLY A 141 1.47 1.61 -8.30
N VAL A 142 2.79 1.75 -8.26
CA VAL A 142 3.59 2.40 -9.32
C VAL A 142 3.38 1.81 -10.71
N PHE A 143 3.20 0.50 -10.80
CA PHE A 143 3.11 -0.19 -12.09
C PHE A 143 1.73 -0.10 -12.75
N LEU A 144 0.71 0.33 -12.00
CA LEU A 144 -0.63 0.57 -12.53
C LEU A 144 -0.82 2.02 -13.01
N THR A 145 0.17 2.90 -12.80
CA THR A 145 0.14 4.31 -13.22
C THR A 145 1.29 4.63 -14.19
N PRO A 146 1.27 4.09 -15.42
CA PRO A 146 2.44 4.09 -16.31
C PRO A 146 2.91 5.51 -16.71
N VAL A 147 1.99 6.47 -16.88
CA VAL A 147 2.35 7.86 -17.22
C VAL A 147 3.00 8.56 -16.01
N LEU A 148 2.44 8.41 -14.82
CA LEU A 148 3.07 8.93 -13.59
C LEU A 148 4.42 8.26 -13.32
N ARG A 149 4.51 6.93 -13.53
CA ARG A 149 5.73 6.14 -13.37
C ARG A 149 6.91 6.74 -14.13
N ALA A 150 6.72 7.19 -15.36
CA ALA A 150 7.77 7.82 -16.15
C ALA A 150 8.40 9.06 -15.46
N SER A 151 7.70 9.65 -14.51
CA SER A 151 8.13 10.82 -13.72
C SER A 151 8.52 10.50 -12.28
N TYR A 152 8.61 9.23 -11.86
CA TYR A 152 8.84 8.88 -10.44
C TYR A 152 10.15 9.44 -9.88
N SER A 153 11.24 9.41 -10.66
CA SER A 153 12.50 10.02 -10.23
C SER A 153 12.40 11.54 -10.03
N LEU A 154 11.58 12.22 -10.83
CA LEU A 154 11.28 13.65 -10.65
C LEU A 154 10.39 13.86 -9.42
N LEU A 155 9.34 13.07 -9.26
CA LEU A 155 8.41 13.14 -8.14
C LEU A 155 9.12 12.93 -6.80
N ILE A 156 10.02 11.93 -6.70
CA ILE A 156 10.80 11.68 -5.47
C ILE A 156 11.66 12.91 -5.12
N ARG A 157 12.34 13.51 -6.09
CA ARG A 157 13.14 14.74 -5.85
C ARG A 157 12.27 15.90 -5.41
N GLU A 158 11.09 16.07 -6.00
CA GLU A 158 10.17 17.15 -5.61
C GLU A 158 9.64 16.94 -4.19
N LEU A 159 9.24 15.72 -3.84
CA LEU A 159 8.81 15.38 -2.48
C LEU A 159 9.90 15.68 -1.43
N HIS A 160 11.16 15.35 -1.72
CA HIS A 160 12.27 15.73 -0.85
C HIS A 160 12.42 17.27 -0.75
N SER A 161 12.26 17.99 -1.86
CA SER A 161 12.35 19.46 -1.86
C SER A 161 11.21 20.12 -1.07
N LEU A 162 10.06 19.46 -1.00
CA LEU A 162 8.91 19.86 -0.19
C LEU A 162 9.05 19.45 1.30
N GLY A 163 10.12 18.74 1.68
CA GLY A 163 10.44 18.35 3.05
C GLY A 163 9.95 16.96 3.47
N TYR A 164 9.48 16.13 2.55
CA TYR A 164 9.08 14.76 2.86
C TYR A 164 10.26 13.80 2.90
N ARG A 165 10.17 12.79 3.76
CA ARG A 165 10.82 11.50 3.54
C ARG A 165 9.95 10.68 2.62
N VAL A 166 10.53 9.91 1.71
CA VAL A 166 9.80 9.12 0.73
C VAL A 166 9.80 7.64 1.11
N ALA A 167 8.61 7.07 1.24
CA ALA A 167 8.38 5.64 1.34
C ALA A 167 7.94 5.09 -0.02
N LEU A 168 8.49 3.95 -0.42
CA LEU A 168 8.18 3.29 -1.69
C LEU A 168 7.70 1.86 -1.44
N ASP A 169 6.50 1.56 -1.95
CA ASP A 169 5.99 0.21 -2.15
C ASP A 169 5.77 0.01 -3.65
N THR A 170 6.57 -0.83 -4.29
CA THR A 170 6.50 -0.98 -5.75
C THR A 170 5.26 -1.73 -6.20
N ASN A 171 4.76 -2.65 -5.38
CA ASN A 171 3.80 -3.67 -5.78
C ASN A 171 4.34 -4.55 -6.92
N TRP A 172 3.51 -5.42 -7.50
CA TRP A 172 3.93 -6.35 -8.55
C TRP A 172 3.70 -5.77 -9.94
N PRO A 173 4.69 -5.81 -10.86
CA PRO A 173 4.51 -5.34 -12.22
C PRO A 173 3.59 -6.30 -13.01
N PRO A 174 2.64 -5.78 -13.83
CA PRO A 174 1.78 -6.61 -14.68
C PRO A 174 2.55 -7.45 -15.71
N GLN A 175 3.69 -6.93 -16.14
CA GLN A 175 4.65 -7.61 -17.00
C GLN A 175 5.84 -7.97 -16.13
N ASP A 176 6.17 -9.21 -16.01
CA ASP A 176 7.23 -9.72 -15.14
C ASP A 176 8.50 -8.84 -15.03
N TRP A 177 9.34 -9.11 -14.03
CA TRP A 177 10.57 -8.36 -13.78
C TRP A 177 11.62 -8.58 -14.86
N THR A 178 11.93 -7.54 -15.64
CA THR A 178 13.02 -7.53 -16.61
C THR A 178 14.25 -6.81 -16.06
N GLY A 179 15.42 -7.02 -16.68
CA GLY A 179 16.63 -6.29 -16.29
C GLY A 179 16.47 -4.77 -16.41
N ALA A 180 15.78 -4.28 -17.46
CA ALA A 180 15.50 -2.85 -17.62
C ALA A 180 14.60 -2.31 -16.51
N LEU A 181 13.57 -3.07 -16.11
CA LEU A 181 12.68 -2.69 -15.03
C LEU A 181 13.41 -2.66 -13.68
N ARG A 182 14.26 -3.65 -13.40
CA ARG A 182 15.10 -3.66 -12.19
C ARG A 182 16.02 -2.43 -12.14
N ALA A 183 16.64 -2.06 -13.25
CA ALA A 183 17.50 -0.88 -13.33
C ALA A 183 16.71 0.42 -13.09
N GLU A 184 15.50 0.55 -13.64
CA GLU A 184 14.62 1.68 -13.38
C GLU A 184 14.25 1.77 -11.89
N VAL A 185 13.74 0.68 -11.29
CA VAL A 185 13.34 0.63 -9.88
C VAL A 185 14.53 0.88 -8.95
N ALA A 186 15.73 0.43 -9.31
CA ALA A 186 16.94 0.69 -8.54
C ALA A 186 17.21 2.19 -8.33
N THR A 187 16.86 3.04 -9.30
CA THR A 187 16.98 4.50 -9.17
C THR A 187 16.04 5.08 -8.11
N TRP A 188 14.84 4.51 -7.99
CA TRP A 188 13.88 4.94 -6.96
C TRP A 188 14.25 4.42 -5.59
N VAL A 189 14.73 3.16 -5.52
CA VAL A 189 15.22 2.53 -4.28
C VAL A 189 16.33 3.37 -3.66
N SER A 190 17.34 3.76 -4.45
CA SER A 190 18.47 4.55 -3.95
C SER A 190 18.09 5.96 -3.48
N ALA A 191 16.95 6.47 -3.95
CA ALA A 191 16.43 7.78 -3.56
C ALA A 191 15.44 7.72 -2.38
N SER A 192 14.85 6.56 -2.07
CA SER A 192 13.82 6.41 -1.05
C SER A 192 14.40 6.38 0.37
N ASP A 193 13.58 6.80 1.36
CA ASP A 193 13.91 6.74 2.79
C ASP A 193 13.39 5.45 3.45
N HIS A 194 12.29 4.92 2.94
CA HIS A 194 11.70 3.66 3.39
C HIS A 194 11.32 2.81 2.18
N LEU A 195 11.87 1.62 2.09
CA LEU A 195 11.52 0.64 1.06
C LEU A 195 10.64 -0.45 1.71
N LEU A 196 9.40 -0.59 1.25
CA LEU A 196 8.37 -1.43 1.87
C LEU A 196 7.94 -2.52 0.89
N LEU A 197 8.69 -3.60 0.80
CA LEU A 197 8.47 -4.66 -0.18
C LEU A 197 7.98 -5.96 0.48
N ASN A 198 7.32 -6.82 -0.29
CA ASN A 198 7.13 -8.20 0.12
C ASN A 198 8.34 -9.07 -0.30
N GLU A 199 8.36 -10.31 0.22
CA GLU A 199 9.45 -11.27 -0.03
C GLU A 199 9.66 -11.54 -1.53
N LEU A 200 8.57 -11.68 -2.29
CA LEU A 200 8.64 -11.96 -3.71
C LEU A 200 9.20 -10.75 -4.49
N GLU A 201 8.78 -9.55 -4.14
CA GLU A 201 9.29 -8.30 -4.72
C GLU A 201 10.78 -8.12 -4.45
N VAL A 202 11.23 -8.37 -3.21
CA VAL A 202 12.65 -8.31 -2.83
C VAL A 202 13.49 -9.28 -3.65
N ARG A 203 13.08 -10.55 -3.74
CA ARG A 203 13.76 -11.58 -4.53
C ARG A 203 13.82 -11.19 -6.02
N SER A 204 12.70 -10.73 -6.56
CA SER A 204 12.60 -10.37 -7.98
C SER A 204 13.40 -9.13 -8.33
N LEU A 205 13.39 -8.11 -7.49
CA LEU A 205 14.17 -6.89 -7.67
C LEU A 205 15.67 -7.18 -7.58
N ALA A 206 16.08 -8.01 -6.62
CA ALA A 206 17.46 -8.43 -6.45
C ALA A 206 17.93 -9.46 -7.49
N ASP A 207 17.01 -10.07 -8.25
CA ASP A 207 17.29 -11.20 -9.15
C ASP A 207 17.94 -12.38 -8.42
N MET A 208 17.38 -12.76 -7.26
CA MET A 208 17.92 -13.79 -6.38
C MET A 208 16.80 -14.64 -5.79
N ALA A 209 16.99 -15.96 -5.77
CA ALA A 209 16.02 -16.91 -5.22
C ALA A 209 16.04 -16.93 -3.67
N ASP A 210 17.20 -16.76 -3.07
CA ASP A 210 17.37 -16.72 -1.62
C ASP A 210 17.05 -15.33 -1.07
N LEU A 211 16.22 -15.27 -0.01
CA LEU A 211 15.76 -14.02 0.55
C LEU A 211 16.86 -13.25 1.28
N ASP A 212 17.71 -13.95 2.02
CA ASP A 212 18.78 -13.30 2.79
C ASP A 212 19.84 -12.72 1.86
N ALA A 213 20.17 -13.45 0.79
CA ALA A 213 21.05 -12.95 -0.27
C ALA A 213 20.41 -11.75 -1.00
N ALA A 214 19.11 -11.79 -1.26
CA ALA A 214 18.40 -10.68 -1.88
C ALA A 214 18.40 -9.41 -0.99
N ILE A 215 18.15 -9.57 0.30
CA ILE A 215 18.24 -8.46 1.28
C ILE A 215 19.66 -7.90 1.32
N ALA A 216 20.68 -8.78 1.41
CA ALA A 216 22.08 -8.38 1.43
C ALA A 216 22.49 -7.62 0.16
N ARG A 217 21.92 -7.97 -1.01
CA ARG A 217 22.14 -7.27 -2.29
C ARG A 217 21.46 -5.91 -2.35
N LEU A 218 20.24 -5.76 -1.80
CA LEU A 218 19.48 -4.51 -1.87
C LEU A 218 19.92 -3.49 -0.82
N THR A 219 20.33 -3.93 0.37
CA THR A 219 20.68 -3.02 1.49
C THR A 219 21.78 -2.00 1.11
N PRO A 220 22.86 -2.35 0.40
CA PRO A 220 23.87 -1.37 -0.02
C PRO A 220 23.39 -0.37 -1.07
N MET A 221 22.25 -0.62 -1.73
CA MET A 221 21.66 0.32 -2.70
C MET A 221 20.88 1.44 -2.02
N LEU A 222 20.51 1.27 -0.75
CA LEU A 222 19.79 2.26 0.02
C LEU A 222 20.74 3.41 0.42
N LYS A 223 20.22 4.62 0.45
CA LYS A 223 20.96 5.74 1.03
C LYS A 223 21.12 5.56 2.54
N ARG A 224 22.13 6.19 3.12
CA ARG A 224 22.38 6.16 4.56
C ARG A 224 21.15 6.58 5.35
N GLY A 225 20.81 5.83 6.39
CA GLY A 225 19.64 6.05 7.25
C GLY A 225 18.32 5.56 6.66
N ALA A 226 18.30 5.11 5.40
CA ALA A 226 17.11 4.52 4.81
C ALA A 226 16.85 3.11 5.36
N THR A 227 15.60 2.69 5.33
CA THR A 227 15.16 1.38 5.85
C THR A 227 14.62 0.50 4.74
N LEU A 228 14.92 -0.79 4.82
CA LEU A 228 14.20 -1.85 4.10
C LEU A 228 13.30 -2.59 5.08
N ALA A 229 12.01 -2.66 4.79
CA ALA A 229 11.05 -3.50 5.49
C ALA A 229 10.50 -4.55 4.51
N VAL A 230 10.72 -5.81 4.82
CA VAL A 230 10.32 -6.96 3.99
C VAL A 230 9.15 -7.67 4.65
N LYS A 231 7.99 -7.63 4.01
CA LYS A 231 6.77 -8.31 4.44
C LYS A 231 6.86 -9.80 4.08
N THR A 232 6.87 -10.71 5.07
CA THR A 232 7.02 -12.16 4.90
C THR A 232 5.73 -12.95 5.18
N GLY A 233 4.57 -12.30 5.02
CA GLY A 233 3.25 -12.90 5.21
C GLY A 233 3.03 -13.37 6.64
N ALA A 234 2.59 -14.61 6.83
CA ALA A 234 2.32 -15.18 8.15
C ALA A 234 3.57 -15.26 9.06
N ARG A 235 4.78 -15.22 8.49
CA ARG A 235 6.02 -15.20 9.28
C ARG A 235 6.30 -13.83 9.92
N GLY A 236 5.70 -12.76 9.40
CA GLY A 236 5.87 -11.41 9.93
C GLY A 236 6.64 -10.48 9.00
N ALA A 237 7.71 -9.86 9.49
CA ALA A 237 8.50 -8.92 8.70
C ALA A 237 9.98 -8.92 9.12
N ILE A 238 10.85 -8.59 8.17
CA ILE A 238 12.29 -8.41 8.36
C ILE A 238 12.61 -6.94 8.07
N GLY A 239 13.42 -6.32 8.90
CA GLY A 239 13.91 -4.95 8.71
C GLY A 239 15.42 -4.89 8.60
N ALA A 240 15.93 -3.98 7.75
CA ALA A 240 17.35 -3.67 7.66
C ALA A 240 17.54 -2.14 7.59
N GLN A 241 18.53 -1.63 8.32
CA GLN A 241 18.92 -0.22 8.34
C GLN A 241 20.39 -0.09 8.77
N ASP A 242 21.21 0.61 7.99
CA ASP A 242 22.61 0.92 8.33
C ASP A 242 23.44 -0.29 8.80
N GLY A 243 23.21 -1.47 8.23
CA GLY A 243 23.88 -2.71 8.59
C GLY A 243 23.25 -3.50 9.74
N GLU A 244 22.29 -2.93 10.44
CA GLU A 244 21.50 -3.63 11.43
C GLU A 244 20.33 -4.37 10.79
N ARG A 245 19.99 -5.55 11.33
CA ARG A 245 18.84 -6.36 10.93
C ARG A 245 18.00 -6.71 12.15
N CYS A 246 16.70 -6.66 11.99
CA CYS A 246 15.74 -7.13 12.99
C CYS A 246 14.58 -7.88 12.35
N GLU A 247 13.93 -8.73 13.11
CA GLU A 247 12.78 -9.52 12.67
C GLU A 247 11.63 -9.35 13.66
N CYS A 248 10.41 -9.41 13.14
CA CYS A 248 9.20 -9.35 13.94
C CYS A 248 8.22 -10.42 13.44
N ALA A 249 7.76 -11.28 14.35
CA ALA A 249 6.73 -12.28 14.04
C ALA A 249 5.36 -11.60 13.84
N ALA A 250 4.56 -12.13 12.91
CA ALA A 250 3.17 -11.70 12.78
C ALA A 250 2.33 -12.25 13.93
N PRO A 251 1.44 -11.44 14.52
CA PRO A 251 0.42 -11.95 15.43
C PRO A 251 -0.46 -13.00 14.72
N GLN A 252 -0.84 -14.05 15.46
CA GLN A 252 -1.81 -15.01 14.94
C GLN A 252 -3.17 -14.32 14.75
N ALA A 253 -3.79 -14.58 13.58
CA ALA A 253 -5.09 -14.01 13.24
C ALA A 253 -5.94 -15.04 12.48
N ILE A 254 -7.25 -15.00 12.70
CA ILE A 254 -8.18 -15.73 11.84
C ILE A 254 -8.27 -14.93 10.54
N ILE A 255 -7.75 -15.50 9.46
CA ILE A 255 -7.70 -14.82 8.16
C ILE A 255 -9.07 -14.90 7.51
N PHE A 256 -9.66 -13.73 7.26
CA PHE A 256 -10.89 -13.61 6.49
C PHE A 256 -10.60 -13.23 5.02
N ASP A 257 -9.73 -12.26 4.79
CA ASP A 257 -9.35 -11.78 3.47
C ASP A 257 -7.97 -11.11 3.53
N THR A 258 -7.02 -11.59 2.74
CA THR A 258 -5.64 -11.10 2.73
C THR A 258 -5.40 -9.92 1.78
N VAL A 259 -6.41 -9.48 1.00
CA VAL A 259 -6.26 -8.30 0.12
C VAL A 259 -5.96 -7.06 0.96
N GLY A 260 -4.98 -6.27 0.55
CA GLY A 260 -4.56 -5.06 1.29
C GLY A 260 -3.79 -5.33 2.60
N ALA A 261 -3.35 -6.57 2.87
CA ALA A 261 -2.52 -6.85 4.04
C ALA A 261 -1.20 -6.07 4.00
N GLY A 262 -0.54 -6.02 2.83
CA GLY A 262 0.67 -5.25 2.61
C GLY A 262 0.45 -3.74 2.83
N ASP A 263 -0.64 -3.21 2.29
CA ASP A 263 -0.99 -1.79 2.43
C ASP A 263 -1.30 -1.43 3.89
N SER A 264 -1.93 -2.35 4.60
CA SER A 264 -2.21 -2.22 6.04
C SER A 264 -0.95 -2.29 6.90
N PHE A 265 0.01 -3.14 6.51
CA PHE A 265 1.34 -3.14 7.10
C PHE A 265 2.03 -1.79 6.89
N ASN A 266 2.02 -1.27 5.65
CA ASN A 266 2.60 0.03 5.32
C ASN A 266 2.01 1.15 6.18
N ALA A 267 0.69 1.18 6.35
CA ALA A 267 0.01 2.16 7.19
C ALA A 267 0.50 2.13 8.65
N GLY A 268 0.50 0.96 9.27
CA GLY A 268 0.95 0.80 10.66
C GLY A 268 2.43 1.12 10.85
N TYR A 269 3.28 0.65 9.93
CA TYR A 269 4.71 0.94 9.92
C TYR A 269 4.98 2.45 9.81
N LEU A 270 4.35 3.12 8.84
CA LEU A 270 4.58 4.54 8.59
C LEU A 270 4.04 5.44 9.71
N LEU A 271 2.89 5.11 10.31
CA LEU A 271 2.39 5.84 11.47
C LEU A 271 3.36 5.74 12.65
N ALA A 272 3.91 4.55 12.93
CA ALA A 272 4.92 4.38 13.97
C ALA A 272 6.20 5.19 13.66
N ARG A 273 6.67 5.19 12.41
CA ARG A 273 7.83 6.00 11.98
C ARG A 273 7.57 7.50 12.15
N LEU A 274 6.36 7.96 11.88
CA LEU A 274 5.95 9.36 12.08
C LEU A 274 5.95 9.76 13.55
N ASP A 275 5.63 8.83 14.44
CA ASP A 275 5.65 9.02 15.89
C ASP A 275 7.07 8.85 16.50
N GLY A 276 8.10 8.61 15.65
CA GLY A 276 9.48 8.51 16.08
C GLY A 276 9.93 7.11 16.52
N ALA A 277 9.11 6.08 16.32
CA ALA A 277 9.46 4.71 16.67
C ALA A 277 10.69 4.20 15.88
N GLY A 278 11.48 3.36 16.50
CA GLY A 278 12.60 2.66 15.90
C GLY A 278 12.17 1.64 14.84
N LEU A 279 13.12 1.00 14.14
CA LEU A 279 12.82 0.05 13.07
C LEU A 279 12.00 -1.16 13.59
N ALA A 280 12.45 -1.80 14.67
CA ALA A 280 11.79 -2.98 15.23
C ALA A 280 10.35 -2.69 15.69
N GLU A 281 10.11 -1.56 16.36
CA GLU A 281 8.78 -1.14 16.80
C GLU A 281 7.86 -0.84 15.62
N SER A 282 8.41 -0.24 14.55
CA SER A 282 7.66 0.07 13.33
C SER A 282 7.27 -1.20 12.57
N LEU A 283 8.15 -2.20 12.48
CA LEU A 283 7.81 -3.53 11.94
C LEU A 283 6.70 -4.19 12.75
N ALA A 284 6.80 -4.16 14.07
CA ALA A 284 5.78 -4.72 14.95
C ALA A 284 4.43 -4.01 14.79
N ALA A 285 4.42 -2.69 14.62
CA ALA A 285 3.20 -1.92 14.33
C ALA A 285 2.61 -2.32 12.97
N GLY A 286 3.44 -2.48 11.94
CA GLY A 286 3.02 -2.97 10.62
C GLY A 286 2.39 -4.36 10.68
N CYS A 287 3.05 -5.32 11.35
CA CYS A 287 2.54 -6.69 11.51
C CYS A 287 1.18 -6.71 12.25
N ARG A 288 1.06 -5.97 13.36
CA ARG A 288 -0.22 -5.87 14.09
C ARG A 288 -1.33 -5.28 13.24
N SER A 289 -1.03 -4.22 12.48
CA SER A 289 -2.01 -3.56 11.60
C SER A 289 -2.50 -4.49 10.50
N ALA A 290 -1.58 -5.19 9.84
CA ALA A 290 -1.93 -6.20 8.84
C ALA A 290 -2.82 -7.29 9.43
N SER A 291 -2.40 -7.91 10.55
CA SER A 291 -3.17 -8.99 11.20
C SER A 291 -4.56 -8.54 11.65
N ALA A 292 -4.69 -7.32 12.20
CA ALA A 292 -5.97 -6.78 12.64
C ALA A 292 -6.94 -6.52 11.46
N ILE A 293 -6.43 -6.09 10.31
CA ILE A 293 -7.28 -5.73 9.16
C ILE A 293 -7.70 -6.97 8.38
N ILE A 294 -6.81 -7.96 8.16
CA ILE A 294 -7.16 -9.20 7.43
C ILE A 294 -8.17 -10.07 8.18
N ALA A 295 -8.32 -9.88 9.48
CA ALA A 295 -9.28 -10.60 10.32
C ALA A 295 -10.71 -9.98 10.29
N ARG A 296 -10.94 -8.89 9.55
CA ARG A 296 -12.20 -8.15 9.57
C ARG A 296 -13.00 -8.26 8.28
N PHE A 297 -14.33 -8.42 8.46
CA PHE A 297 -15.30 -8.33 7.39
C PHE A 297 -16.63 -7.72 7.91
N PRO A 298 -17.36 -6.95 7.11
CA PRO A 298 -16.94 -6.29 5.87
C PRO A 298 -15.93 -5.17 6.14
N ARG A 299 -15.08 -4.90 5.16
CA ARG A 299 -14.10 -3.78 5.23
C ARG A 299 -14.78 -2.45 4.87
N ARG A 300 -15.80 -2.09 5.58
CA ARG A 300 -16.43 -0.76 5.47
C ARG A 300 -15.61 0.24 6.26
N ALA A 301 -15.51 1.48 5.76
CA ALA A 301 -14.97 2.58 6.54
C ALA A 301 -15.70 2.63 7.89
N ILE A 302 -14.99 2.37 8.98
CA ILE A 302 -15.53 2.51 10.32
C ILE A 302 -15.47 3.99 10.63
N ALA A 303 -16.58 4.57 11.08
CA ALA A 303 -16.60 5.94 11.58
C ALA A 303 -15.44 6.14 12.57
N ALA A 304 -14.73 7.28 12.43
CA ALA A 304 -13.60 7.62 13.29
C ALA A 304 -13.95 7.37 14.76
N GLY A 305 -13.22 6.46 15.42
CA GLY A 305 -13.44 6.10 16.84
C GLY A 305 -13.30 4.61 17.13
N GLY A 306 -13.52 3.72 16.16
CA GLY A 306 -13.56 2.27 16.42
C GLY A 306 -12.21 1.63 16.73
N LEU A 307 -11.09 2.21 16.30
CA LEU A 307 -9.73 1.68 16.50
C LEU A 307 -8.84 2.57 17.36
N SER A 308 -9.22 3.78 17.67
CA SER A 308 -8.57 4.58 18.71
C SER A 308 -8.53 3.80 20.04
N ALA A 309 -9.57 3.00 20.31
CA ALA A 309 -9.61 2.07 21.43
C ALA A 309 -8.61 0.89 21.30
N LEU A 310 -8.22 0.49 20.07
CA LEU A 310 -7.20 -0.55 19.86
C LEU A 310 -5.78 0.00 20.08
N ARG A 311 -5.53 1.26 19.68
CA ARG A 311 -4.25 1.95 19.94
C ARG A 311 -4.00 2.11 21.44
N ALA A 312 -5.07 2.33 22.24
CA ALA A 312 -5.00 2.47 23.70
C ALA A 312 -5.01 1.13 24.46
N ARG A 313 -5.43 0.03 23.82
CA ARG A 313 -5.59 -1.28 24.47
C ARG A 313 -4.56 -2.34 24.09
N LEU A 314 -3.54 -2.02 23.31
CA LEU A 314 -2.44 -2.94 23.01
C LEU A 314 -1.20 -2.52 23.79
N PRO A 315 -1.07 -2.94 25.07
CA PRO A 315 0.22 -2.91 25.72
C PRO A 315 1.17 -3.84 24.94
N LEU A 316 2.40 -3.42 24.80
CA LEU A 316 3.49 -4.24 24.29
C LEU A 316 3.54 -5.53 25.16
N GLY A 317 2.92 -6.61 24.73
CA GLY A 317 3.10 -7.89 25.38
C GLY A 317 1.91 -8.79 25.67
N ALA A 318 0.67 -8.48 25.31
CA ALA A 318 -0.43 -9.40 25.58
C ALA A 318 -1.51 -9.37 24.49
N LEU A 319 -1.53 -10.40 23.66
CA LEU A 319 -2.76 -10.86 23.00
C LEU A 319 -3.07 -12.24 23.60
N GLU A 320 -3.96 -12.28 24.58
CA GLU A 320 -4.62 -13.53 24.95
C GLU A 320 -5.64 -13.89 23.85
N PRO A 321 -5.77 -15.19 23.51
CA PRO A 321 -6.73 -15.64 22.50
C PRO A 321 -8.16 -15.53 23.08
N VAL A 322 -9.08 -14.94 22.32
CA VAL A 322 -10.52 -15.09 22.49
C VAL A 322 -11.06 -15.99 21.41
#